data_7e73d1b7b2dbfbd9e20da160bc6ab06d
#
_entry.id   7e73d1b7b2dbfbd9e20da160bc6ab06d
#
_cell.length_a   1.000
_cell.length_b   1.000
_cell.length_c   1.000
_cell.angle_alpha   90.00
_cell.angle_beta   90.00
_cell.angle_gamma   90.00
#
_symmetry.space_group_name_H-M   'P 1'
#
loop_
_entity.id
_entity.type
_entity.pdbx_description
1 polymer ?
#
loop_
_entity_poly.entity_id
_entity_poly.type
_entity_poly.pdbx_seq_one_letter_code
_entity_poly.pdbx_strand_id
1 'polypeptide(L)'
;MQETNYIRKSSGKKELKRAFAPRTFKTSSGLEVLVGRSNVQNDQLTKKADKRDYWFHTQHIHGSHVILRCAGLTPSDDDLREAAMLASYFSQAKESSSVPVDYCPVKFVKKPAGARPGMVTYDNYRTLYVTPEEGLVKKLLIR
;
A
#
# COMPACT_ATOMS: atom_id res chain seq x y z
N MET A 1 10.70 -35.63 19.02
CA MET A 1 9.85 -35.34 17.85
C MET A 1 8.96 -34.16 18.07
N GLN A 2 8.13 -34.19 19.07
CA GLN A 2 7.15 -33.11 19.31
C GLN A 2 7.82 -31.76 19.60
N GLU A 3 8.84 -31.76 20.41
CA GLU A 3 9.55 -30.52 20.73
C GLU A 3 10.20 -29.92 19.49
N THR A 4 10.84 -30.74 18.67
CA THR A 4 11.45 -30.28 17.44
C THR A 4 10.40 -29.72 16.50
N ASN A 5 9.26 -30.42 16.40
CA ASN A 5 8.16 -29.95 15.57
C ASN A 5 7.58 -28.64 16.12
N TYR A 6 7.51 -28.51 17.44
CA TYR A 6 7.02 -27.30 18.07
C TYR A 6 7.90 -26.10 17.77
N ILE A 7 9.22 -26.27 17.87
CA ILE A 7 10.17 -25.20 17.53
C ILE A 7 10.03 -24.80 16.07
N ARG A 8 9.91 -25.77 15.18
CA ARG A 8 9.69 -25.50 13.75
C ARG A 8 8.39 -24.80 13.50
N LYS A 9 7.32 -25.14 14.23
CA LYS A 9 6.05 -24.43 14.11
C LYS A 9 6.18 -22.98 14.50
N SER A 10 6.92 -22.70 15.57
CA SER A 10 7.14 -21.32 16.00
C SER A 10 7.88 -20.52 14.92
N SER A 11 8.94 -21.07 14.35
CA SER A 11 9.68 -20.45 13.25
C SER A 11 8.78 -20.31 12.01
N GLY A 12 7.98 -21.35 11.72
CA GLY A 12 7.05 -21.31 10.61
C GLY A 12 6.00 -20.22 10.74
N LYS A 13 5.52 -19.96 11.95
CA LYS A 13 4.57 -18.89 12.19
C LYS A 13 5.17 -17.52 11.87
N LYS A 14 6.43 -17.30 12.26
CA LYS A 14 7.12 -16.05 11.95
C LYS A 14 7.31 -15.88 10.45
N GLU A 15 7.69 -16.93 9.75
CA GLU A 15 7.85 -16.91 8.31
C GLU A 15 6.53 -16.69 7.60
N LEU A 16 5.47 -17.35 8.06
CA LEU A 16 4.12 -17.14 7.49
C LEU A 16 3.67 -15.71 7.68
N LYS A 17 3.90 -15.11 8.84
CA LYS A 17 3.58 -13.71 9.07
C LYS A 17 4.32 -12.80 8.10
N ARG A 18 5.59 -13.05 7.84
CA ARG A 18 6.37 -12.28 6.87
C ARG A 18 5.85 -12.48 5.45
N ALA A 19 5.54 -13.73 5.08
CA ALA A 19 5.03 -14.05 3.75
C ALA A 19 3.70 -13.38 3.47
N PHE A 20 2.85 -13.22 4.51
CA PHE A 20 1.56 -12.56 4.38
C PHE A 20 1.59 -11.09 4.78
N ALA A 21 2.74 -10.56 5.17
CA ALA A 21 2.88 -9.14 5.44
C ALA A 21 2.77 -8.34 4.14
N PRO A 22 2.29 -7.10 4.20
CA PRO A 22 2.27 -6.25 3.02
C PRO A 22 3.70 -5.93 2.58
N ARG A 23 3.87 -5.57 1.31
CA ARG A 23 5.14 -5.02 0.87
C ARG A 23 5.39 -3.71 1.61
N THR A 24 6.59 -3.54 2.13
CA THR A 24 6.92 -2.36 2.92
C THR A 24 8.06 -1.59 2.28
N PHE A 25 7.86 -0.29 2.16
CA PHE A 25 8.82 0.64 1.57
C PHE A 25 9.01 1.81 2.51
N LYS A 26 10.05 2.61 2.27
CA LYS A 26 10.21 3.92 2.91
C LYS A 26 10.42 4.97 1.84
N THR A 27 9.77 6.11 2.02
CA THR A 27 10.04 7.25 1.16
C THR A 27 11.46 7.77 1.42
N SER A 28 11.94 8.63 0.54
CA SER A 28 13.27 9.25 0.70
C SER A 28 13.40 10.03 2.00
N SER A 29 12.30 10.56 2.54
CA SER A 29 12.31 11.28 3.82
C SER A 29 12.11 10.35 5.02
N GLY A 30 11.88 9.06 4.81
CA GLY A 30 11.80 8.06 5.89
C GLY A 30 10.40 7.66 6.32
N LEU A 31 9.35 8.06 5.60
CA LEU A 31 7.99 7.63 5.92
C LEU A 31 7.73 6.23 5.39
N GLU A 32 7.08 5.40 6.19
CA GLU A 32 6.76 4.03 5.81
C GLU A 32 5.60 4.00 4.83
N VAL A 33 5.70 3.14 3.81
CA VAL A 33 4.65 2.93 2.82
C VAL A 33 4.32 1.45 2.77
N LEU A 34 3.04 1.11 2.91
CA LEU A 34 2.56 -0.26 2.85
C LEU A 34 1.79 -0.48 1.55
N VAL A 35 2.08 -1.58 0.87
CA VAL A 35 1.45 -1.93 -0.40
C VAL A 35 0.81 -3.31 -0.27
N GLY A 36 -0.50 -3.39 -0.49
CA GLY A 36 -1.24 -4.65 -0.38
C GLY A 36 -0.87 -5.63 -1.48
N ARG A 37 -0.82 -6.91 -1.14
CA ARG A 37 -0.48 -7.99 -2.07
C ARG A 37 -1.70 -8.68 -2.69
N SER A 38 -2.88 -8.46 -2.13
CA SER A 38 -4.11 -9.09 -2.58
C SER A 38 -5.30 -8.21 -2.22
N ASN A 39 -6.45 -8.48 -2.80
CA ASN A 39 -7.66 -7.74 -2.49
C ASN A 39 -8.03 -7.82 -1.01
N VAL A 40 -7.86 -9.00 -0.40
CA VAL A 40 -8.12 -9.18 1.04
C VAL A 40 -7.15 -8.34 1.87
N GLN A 41 -5.87 -8.36 1.52
CA GLN A 41 -4.87 -7.57 2.22
C GLN A 41 -5.07 -6.07 2.03
N ASN A 42 -5.50 -5.66 0.84
CA ASN A 42 -5.86 -4.26 0.56
C ASN A 42 -6.92 -3.78 1.55
N ASP A 43 -7.98 -4.57 1.76
CA ASP A 43 -9.01 -4.24 2.75
C ASP A 43 -8.45 -4.15 4.16
N GLN A 44 -7.62 -5.11 4.55
CA GLN A 44 -7.02 -5.14 5.89
C GLN A 44 -6.16 -3.93 6.15
N LEU A 45 -5.30 -3.57 5.19
CA LEU A 45 -4.43 -2.42 5.30
C LEU A 45 -5.22 -1.13 5.49
N THR A 46 -6.21 -0.94 4.63
CA THR A 46 -7.00 0.30 4.62
C THR A 46 -7.84 0.40 5.89
N LYS A 47 -8.42 -0.72 6.33
CA LYS A 47 -9.24 -0.73 7.54
C LYS A 47 -8.41 -0.44 8.80
N LYS A 48 -7.18 -0.96 8.87
CA LYS A 48 -6.30 -0.80 10.03
C LYS A 48 -5.51 0.50 10.02
N ALA A 49 -5.44 1.20 8.91
CA ALA A 49 -4.64 2.41 8.79
C ALA A 49 -5.16 3.52 9.71
N ASP A 50 -4.24 4.35 10.19
CA ASP A 50 -4.59 5.56 10.92
C ASP A 50 -5.41 6.44 9.99
N LYS A 51 -6.50 7.02 10.50
CA LYS A 51 -7.39 7.87 9.68
C LYS A 51 -6.68 9.11 9.15
N ARG A 52 -5.57 9.50 9.73
CA ARG A 52 -4.75 10.64 9.31
C ARG A 52 -3.67 10.26 8.30
N ASP A 53 -3.47 8.96 8.03
CA ASP A 53 -2.58 8.50 6.97
C ASP A 53 -3.23 8.73 5.61
N TYR A 54 -2.46 8.54 4.53
CA TYR A 54 -2.95 8.73 3.17
C TYR A 54 -3.08 7.40 2.45
N TRP A 55 -4.15 7.29 1.67
CA TRP A 55 -4.47 6.13 0.84
C TRP A 55 -4.28 6.51 -0.63
N PHE A 56 -3.68 5.60 -1.41
CA PHE A 56 -3.41 5.80 -2.84
C PHE A 56 -3.93 4.61 -3.63
N HIS A 57 -4.45 4.89 -4.82
CA HIS A 57 -4.88 3.85 -5.75
C HIS A 57 -4.91 4.40 -7.17
N THR A 58 -4.53 3.57 -8.15
CA THR A 58 -4.61 3.95 -9.55
C THR A 58 -6.08 4.19 -9.93
N GLN A 59 -6.30 5.26 -10.71
CA GLN A 59 -7.65 5.68 -11.07
C GLN A 59 -8.23 4.73 -12.12
N HIS A 60 -9.41 4.19 -11.87
CA HIS A 60 -10.20 3.37 -12.80
C HIS A 60 -9.54 2.08 -13.29
N ILE A 61 -8.43 1.65 -12.73
CA ILE A 61 -7.78 0.38 -13.08
C ILE A 61 -7.44 -0.38 -11.82
N HIS A 62 -7.28 -1.71 -11.99
CA HIS A 62 -6.98 -2.59 -10.87
C HIS A 62 -5.55 -2.38 -10.38
N GLY A 63 -5.39 -2.32 -9.06
CA GLY A 63 -4.09 -2.15 -8.44
C GLY A 63 -4.14 -2.34 -6.93
N SER A 64 -2.99 -2.24 -6.30
CA SER A 64 -2.87 -2.37 -4.85
C SER A 64 -3.33 -1.10 -4.14
N HIS A 65 -3.91 -1.27 -2.95
CA HIS A 65 -4.05 -0.16 -2.02
C HIS A 65 -2.68 0.17 -1.45
N VAL A 66 -2.35 1.44 -1.37
CA VAL A 66 -1.08 1.92 -0.84
C VAL A 66 -1.37 2.86 0.31
N ILE A 67 -0.72 2.63 1.44
CA ILE A 67 -0.89 3.47 2.63
C ILE A 67 0.43 4.16 2.95
N LEU A 68 0.43 5.49 2.94
CA LEU A 68 1.56 6.30 3.38
C LEU A 68 1.32 6.63 4.84
N ARG A 69 2.18 6.14 5.71
CA ARG A 69 2.04 6.29 7.16
C ARG A 69 2.72 7.58 7.60
N CYS A 70 1.93 8.58 7.86
CA CYS A 70 2.43 9.88 8.32
C CYS A 70 1.89 10.28 9.69
N ALA A 71 0.87 9.59 10.20
CA ALA A 71 0.34 9.77 11.55
C ALA A 71 0.07 11.23 11.92
N GLY A 72 -0.51 11.97 10.97
CA GLY A 72 -0.85 13.38 11.18
C GLY A 72 0.25 14.36 10.80
N LEU A 73 1.47 13.90 10.50
CA LEU A 73 2.49 14.75 9.91
C LEU A 73 2.14 15.06 8.46
N THR A 74 2.51 16.24 8.00
CA THR A 74 2.27 16.60 6.60
C THR A 74 3.36 16.00 5.72
N PRO A 75 3.02 15.07 4.81
CA PRO A 75 4.02 14.52 3.90
C PRO A 75 4.45 15.58 2.89
N SER A 76 5.69 15.47 2.42
CA SER A 76 6.20 16.35 1.38
C SER A 76 5.63 15.96 0.01
N ASP A 77 5.78 16.83 -0.98
CA ASP A 77 5.38 16.51 -2.35
C ASP A 77 6.13 15.28 -2.85
N ASP A 78 7.41 15.12 -2.50
CA ASP A 78 8.19 13.94 -2.88
C ASP A 78 7.64 12.68 -2.23
N ASP A 79 7.24 12.74 -0.96
CA ASP A 79 6.62 11.61 -0.29
C ASP A 79 5.35 11.16 -1.01
N LEU A 80 4.51 12.11 -1.39
CA LEU A 80 3.26 11.84 -2.09
C LEU A 80 3.54 11.24 -3.47
N ARG A 81 4.51 11.78 -4.21
CA ARG A 81 4.87 11.27 -5.53
C ARG A 81 5.45 9.87 -5.46
N GLU A 82 6.30 9.60 -4.48
CA GLU A 82 6.88 8.28 -4.31
C GLU A 82 5.82 7.24 -3.97
N ALA A 83 4.90 7.56 -3.07
CA ALA A 83 3.79 6.66 -2.74
C ALA A 83 2.88 6.43 -3.96
N ALA A 84 2.58 7.49 -4.71
CA ALA A 84 1.78 7.37 -5.93
C ALA A 84 2.50 6.52 -6.97
N MET A 85 3.81 6.67 -7.11
CA MET A 85 4.61 5.86 -8.05
C MET A 85 4.55 4.38 -7.66
N LEU A 86 4.61 4.07 -6.37
CA LEU A 86 4.46 2.69 -5.90
C LEU A 86 3.08 2.14 -6.26
N ALA A 87 2.02 2.94 -6.11
CA ALA A 87 0.68 2.52 -6.50
C ALA A 87 0.61 2.22 -8.01
N SER A 88 1.25 3.04 -8.84
CA SER A 88 1.27 2.82 -10.28
C SER A 88 2.07 1.57 -10.67
N TYR A 89 3.17 1.31 -9.97
CA TYR A 89 4.01 0.15 -10.24
C TYR A 89 3.29 -1.15 -9.90
N PHE A 90 2.52 -1.18 -8.81
CA PHE A 90 1.77 -2.36 -8.38
C PHE A 90 0.32 -2.33 -8.89
N SER A 91 0.17 -2.02 -10.18
CA SER A 91 -1.13 -1.95 -10.84
C SER A 91 -1.04 -2.55 -12.25
N GLN A 92 -2.18 -2.61 -12.92
CA GLN A 92 -2.24 -3.02 -14.31
C GLN A 92 -1.54 -2.03 -15.24
N ALA A 93 -1.22 -0.82 -14.76
CA ALA A 93 -0.54 0.20 -15.56
C ALA A 93 0.98 0.21 -15.37
N LYS A 94 1.54 -0.87 -14.84
CA LYS A 94 2.99 -0.98 -14.55
C LYS A 94 3.88 -0.60 -15.74
N GLU A 95 3.45 -0.91 -16.96
CA GLU A 95 4.24 -0.62 -18.17
C GLU A 95 3.83 0.69 -18.84
N SER A 96 2.93 1.44 -18.23
CA SER A 96 2.44 2.70 -18.78
C SER A 96 3.23 3.89 -18.26
N SER A 97 3.03 5.05 -18.86
CA SER A 97 3.59 6.31 -18.37
C SER A 97 2.45 7.27 -18.03
N SER A 98 2.74 8.24 -17.19
CA SER A 98 1.78 9.27 -16.80
C SER A 98 0.47 8.65 -16.27
N VAL A 99 0.58 7.74 -15.32
CA VAL A 99 -0.55 7.00 -14.75
C VAL A 99 -1.25 7.88 -13.71
N PRO A 100 -2.57 8.08 -13.83
CA PRO A 100 -3.30 8.83 -12.80
C PRO A 100 -3.48 7.98 -11.53
N VAL A 101 -3.06 8.53 -10.41
CA VAL A 101 -3.20 7.91 -9.10
C VAL A 101 -3.98 8.85 -8.19
N ASP A 102 -5.09 8.38 -7.67
CA ASP A 102 -5.90 9.13 -6.72
C ASP A 102 -5.37 8.91 -5.31
N TYR A 103 -5.41 9.96 -4.49
CA TYR A 103 -5.04 9.83 -3.09
C TYR A 103 -5.89 10.76 -2.23
N CYS A 104 -6.12 10.31 -0.99
CA CYS A 104 -6.87 11.07 -0.01
C CYS A 104 -6.53 10.56 1.38
N PRO A 105 -6.81 11.34 2.44
CA PRO A 105 -6.72 10.80 3.80
C PRO A 105 -7.58 9.54 3.95
N VAL A 106 -7.09 8.57 4.71
CA VAL A 106 -7.78 7.28 4.92
C VAL A 106 -9.21 7.49 5.42
N LYS A 107 -9.45 8.52 6.21
CA LYS A 107 -10.79 8.80 6.76
C LYS A 107 -11.88 8.97 5.69
N PHE A 108 -11.49 9.28 4.45
CA PHE A 108 -12.43 9.46 3.34
C PHE A 108 -12.63 8.20 2.51
N VAL A 109 -11.99 7.09 2.88
CA VAL A 109 -12.16 5.81 2.19
C VAL A 109 -13.20 5.00 2.93
N LYS A 110 -14.21 4.51 2.20
CA LYS A 110 -15.34 3.77 2.75
C LYS A 110 -15.47 2.40 2.10
N LYS A 111 -15.85 1.41 2.89
CA LYS A 111 -16.13 0.07 2.40
C LYS A 111 -17.65 -0.13 2.42
N PRO A 112 -18.35 -0.06 1.26
CA PRO A 112 -19.79 -0.28 1.23
C PRO A 112 -20.13 -1.70 1.72
N ALA A 113 -21.28 -1.82 2.38
CA ALA A 113 -21.78 -3.13 2.83
C ALA A 113 -21.92 -4.06 1.64
N GLY A 114 -21.39 -5.28 1.76
CA GLY A 114 -21.48 -6.27 0.68
C GLY A 114 -20.49 -6.08 -0.45
N ALA A 115 -19.63 -5.06 -0.40
CA ALA A 115 -18.62 -4.86 -1.43
C ALA A 115 -17.58 -5.97 -1.39
N ARG A 116 -17.11 -6.37 -2.57
CA ARG A 116 -16.07 -7.40 -2.70
C ARG A 116 -14.75 -6.94 -2.09
N PRO A 117 -13.86 -7.89 -1.70
CA PRO A 117 -12.55 -7.52 -1.19
C PRO A 117 -11.81 -6.58 -2.15
N GLY A 118 -11.21 -5.54 -1.60
CA GLY A 118 -10.48 -4.54 -2.37
C GLY A 118 -11.34 -3.42 -2.94
N MET A 119 -12.66 -3.56 -2.93
CA MET A 119 -13.58 -2.56 -3.48
C MET A 119 -13.97 -1.55 -2.42
N VAL A 120 -13.68 -0.28 -2.69
CA VAL A 120 -13.98 0.84 -1.78
C VAL A 120 -14.50 2.03 -2.57
N THR A 121 -15.13 2.95 -1.87
CA THR A 121 -15.46 4.28 -2.40
C THR A 121 -14.63 5.30 -1.63
N TYR A 122 -14.34 6.42 -2.26
CA TYR A 122 -13.57 7.48 -1.61
C TYR A 122 -13.97 8.84 -2.18
N ASP A 123 -13.76 9.88 -1.38
CA ASP A 123 -14.03 11.25 -1.80
C ASP A 123 -12.94 12.18 -1.30
N ASN A 124 -13.06 13.48 -1.57
CA ASN A 124 -12.05 14.49 -1.19
C ASN A 124 -10.65 14.10 -1.62
N TYR A 125 -10.53 13.49 -2.81
CA TYR A 125 -9.27 13.00 -3.32
C TYR A 125 -8.64 14.00 -4.28
N ARG A 126 -7.33 13.84 -4.45
CA ARG A 126 -6.54 14.52 -5.48
C ARG A 126 -5.93 13.48 -6.39
N THR A 127 -5.49 13.90 -7.56
CA THR A 127 -4.88 13.00 -8.53
C THR A 127 -3.48 13.46 -8.87
N LEU A 128 -2.53 12.54 -8.83
CA LEU A 128 -1.17 12.76 -9.32
C LEU A 128 -0.94 11.89 -10.54
N TYR A 129 -0.22 12.41 -11.52
CA TYR A 129 0.19 11.65 -12.70
C TYR A 129 1.65 11.25 -12.51
N VAL A 130 1.90 9.94 -12.44
CA VAL A 130 3.23 9.41 -12.17
C VAL A 130 3.57 8.31 -13.15
N THR A 131 4.86 8.07 -13.34
CA THR A 131 5.34 6.99 -14.21
C THR A 131 6.01 5.94 -13.33
N PRO A 132 5.62 4.64 -13.47
CA PRO A 132 6.29 3.58 -12.72
C PRO A 132 7.78 3.52 -13.03
N GLU A 133 8.62 3.42 -12.00
CA GLU A 133 10.07 3.38 -12.13
C GLU A 133 10.64 2.25 -11.28
N GLU A 134 11.00 1.15 -11.91
CA GLU A 134 11.48 -0.04 -11.22
C GLU A 134 12.72 0.25 -10.35
N GLY A 135 13.64 1.08 -10.85
CA GLY A 135 14.83 1.43 -10.09
C GLY A 135 14.51 2.15 -8.78
N LEU A 136 13.53 3.03 -8.80
CA LEU A 136 13.09 3.73 -7.60
C LEU A 136 12.37 2.78 -6.65
N VAL A 137 11.54 1.88 -7.17
CA VAL A 137 10.86 0.85 -6.35
C VAL A 137 11.89 0.04 -5.58
N LYS A 138 12.93 -0.42 -6.24
CA LYS A 138 13.99 -1.20 -5.58
C LYS A 138 14.73 -0.38 -4.53
N LYS A 139 14.97 0.89 -4.82
CA LYS A 139 15.66 1.79 -3.89
C LYS A 139 14.86 2.03 -2.61
N LEU A 140 13.54 2.14 -2.72
CA LEU A 140 12.67 2.42 -1.58
C LEU A 140 12.30 1.16 -0.78
N LEU A 141 12.56 -0.03 -1.32
CA LEU A 141 12.19 -1.29 -0.67
C LEU A 141 12.93 -1.49 0.64
N ILE A 142 12.19 -1.81 1.69
CA ILE A 142 12.75 -2.19 2.99
C ILE A 142 13.01 -3.69 2.98
N ARG A 143 14.22 -4.06 3.37
CA ARG A 143 14.66 -5.46 3.42
C ARG A 143 14.77 -5.96 4.84
#